data_b89f8c88a3af2109fe3cb626e50438a0
#
_entry.id   b89f8c88a3af2109fe3cb626e50438a0
#
_cell.length_a   1.000
_cell.length_b   1.000
_cell.length_c   1.000
_cell.angle_alpha   90.00
_cell.angle_beta   90.00
_cell.angle_gamma   90.00
#
_symmetry.space_group_name_H-M   'P 1'
#
loop_
_entity.id
_entity.type
_entity.pdbx_description
1 polymer ?
#
loop_
_entity_poly.entity_id
_entity_poly.type
_entity_poly.pdbx_seq_one_letter_code
_entity_poly.pdbx_strand_id
1 'polypeptide(L)'
;THSDLPMTIAFDGRMWMMGGWYNGRLPGHSASNQVWCSTDGANWRQAMPNAEWSPRLASALVEFQGKMWLLGGTENYYFGDASSVKNDVWCSGDGVHWECVTNSAGWAPRAYHQAAVLDGKLYVFGGGNYVPDYVALNDVWVSEDGREWTCLTDAAPWHPRLWFSAAVYRDRMWVLGGWSNNPSTNWADVWYSKDGKTWTQLKSNLIWRERHEHSVFVYEDKLWVAGGMIPPLNNEVWSL
;
A
#
# COMPACT_ATOMS: atom_id res chain seq x y z
N THR A 1 19.21 -10.25 -4.67
CA THR A 1 19.01 -9.46 -3.44
C THR A 1 17.60 -9.67 -2.95
N HIS A 2 17.45 -10.06 -1.70
CA HIS A 2 16.13 -10.20 -1.08
C HIS A 2 15.74 -8.86 -0.49
N SER A 3 14.53 -8.40 -0.81
CA SER A 3 13.94 -7.21 -0.22
C SER A 3 12.60 -7.60 0.39
N ASP A 4 12.40 -7.31 1.66
CA ASP A 4 11.11 -7.48 2.31
C ASP A 4 10.24 -6.25 2.03
N LEU A 5 8.95 -6.46 1.79
CA LEU A 5 7.95 -5.42 1.52
C LEU A 5 8.34 -4.44 0.40
N PRO A 6 8.85 -4.91 -0.76
CA PRO A 6 9.03 -4.04 -1.90
C PRO A 6 7.66 -3.58 -2.44
N MET A 7 7.62 -2.37 -2.99
CA MET A 7 6.46 -1.93 -3.75
C MET A 7 6.51 -2.56 -5.15
N THR A 8 5.40 -3.05 -5.64
CA THR A 8 5.32 -3.71 -6.95
C THR A 8 4.14 -3.18 -7.76
N ILE A 9 4.33 -3.07 -9.07
CA ILE A 9 3.29 -2.64 -10.00
C ILE A 9 3.56 -3.21 -11.39
N ALA A 10 2.49 -3.48 -12.14
CA ALA A 10 2.56 -3.67 -13.59
C ALA A 10 2.32 -2.32 -14.28
N PHE A 11 3.26 -1.88 -15.11
CA PHE A 11 3.17 -0.60 -15.80
C PHE A 11 3.95 -0.66 -17.12
N ASP A 12 3.37 -0.12 -18.19
CA ASP A 12 3.96 -0.06 -19.53
C ASP A 12 4.52 -1.41 -20.02
N GLY A 13 3.71 -2.48 -19.87
CA GLY A 13 4.07 -3.84 -20.30
C GLY A 13 5.20 -4.49 -19.51
N ARG A 14 5.55 -3.98 -18.34
CA ARG A 14 6.60 -4.48 -17.45
C ARG A 14 6.10 -4.66 -16.04
N MET A 15 6.72 -5.57 -15.32
CA MET A 15 6.63 -5.67 -13.88
C MET A 15 7.73 -4.81 -13.25
N TRP A 16 7.38 -4.03 -12.27
CA TRP A 16 8.29 -3.16 -11.54
C TRP A 16 8.32 -3.55 -10.07
N MET A 17 9.50 -3.51 -9.48
CA MET A 17 9.75 -3.74 -8.07
C MET A 17 10.69 -2.65 -7.57
N MET A 18 10.32 -1.97 -6.49
CA MET A 18 11.10 -0.86 -5.98
C MET A 18 11.05 -0.75 -4.46
N GLY A 19 12.10 -0.15 -3.90
CA GLY A 19 12.20 0.05 -2.46
C GLY A 19 12.30 -1.27 -1.68
N GLY A 20 11.71 -1.27 -0.49
CA GLY A 20 11.68 -2.40 0.41
C GLY A 20 12.84 -2.42 1.41
N TRP A 21 12.85 -3.44 2.27
CA TRP A 21 13.77 -3.59 3.38
C TRP A 21 14.76 -4.73 3.15
N TYR A 22 16.03 -4.49 3.38
CA TYR A 22 17.07 -5.52 3.35
C TYR A 22 17.29 -6.16 4.72
N ASN A 23 16.26 -6.75 5.28
CA ASN A 23 16.24 -7.66 6.41
C ASN A 23 17.47 -7.56 7.38
N GLY A 24 17.80 -6.38 7.86
CA GLY A 24 18.68 -6.11 9.00
C GLY A 24 19.96 -6.94 9.23
N ARG A 25 20.27 -7.88 8.33
CA ARG A 25 21.39 -8.80 8.47
C ARG A 25 22.73 -8.22 8.04
N LEU A 26 22.68 -7.07 7.38
CA LEU A 26 23.88 -6.37 6.96
C LEU A 26 24.01 -5.09 7.76
N PRO A 27 25.17 -4.80 8.38
CA PRO A 27 25.38 -3.58 9.15
C PRO A 27 25.08 -2.34 8.32
N GLY A 28 24.29 -1.40 8.87
CA GLY A 28 23.93 -0.16 8.21
C GLY A 28 22.78 -0.26 7.23
N HIS A 29 22.08 -1.38 7.15
CA HIS A 29 20.95 -1.54 6.24
C HIS A 29 19.64 -1.08 6.86
N SER A 30 19.02 -0.23 6.11
CA SER A 30 17.66 0.25 6.26
C SER A 30 16.88 -0.09 4.98
N ALA A 31 15.95 0.75 4.60
CA ALA A 31 15.20 0.66 3.37
C ALA A 31 16.06 0.92 2.12
N SER A 32 15.51 0.59 0.96
CA SER A 32 16.10 0.79 -0.36
C SER A 32 15.33 1.84 -1.15
N ASN A 33 16.00 2.46 -2.13
CA ASN A 33 15.38 3.24 -3.21
C ASN A 33 15.79 2.72 -4.60
N GLN A 34 16.18 1.46 -4.68
CA GLN A 34 16.45 0.80 -5.97
C GLN A 34 15.15 0.54 -6.72
N VAL A 35 15.24 0.62 -8.05
CA VAL A 35 14.15 0.28 -8.96
C VAL A 35 14.60 -0.83 -9.91
N TRP A 36 13.81 -1.87 -9.99
CA TRP A 36 14.02 -3.04 -10.84
C TRP A 36 12.83 -3.26 -11.74
N CYS A 37 13.05 -3.78 -12.94
CA CYS A 37 11.97 -4.14 -13.84
C CYS A 37 12.25 -5.44 -14.59
N SER A 38 11.16 -6.07 -15.03
CA SER A 38 11.16 -7.30 -15.82
C SER A 38 10.00 -7.31 -16.81
N THR A 39 10.20 -7.92 -17.96
CA THR A 39 9.14 -8.16 -18.96
C THR A 39 8.58 -9.59 -18.89
N ASP A 40 9.25 -10.50 -18.18
CA ASP A 40 8.91 -11.92 -18.12
C ASP A 40 8.79 -12.49 -16.69
N GLY A 41 9.09 -11.68 -15.68
CA GLY A 41 9.08 -12.08 -14.26
C GLY A 41 10.25 -12.95 -13.82
N ALA A 42 11.04 -13.45 -14.75
CA ALA A 42 12.21 -14.30 -14.49
C ALA A 42 13.53 -13.52 -14.56
N ASN A 43 13.66 -12.66 -15.57
CA ASN A 43 14.85 -11.85 -15.80
C ASN A 43 14.60 -10.42 -15.34
N TRP A 44 15.24 -10.04 -14.24
CA TRP A 44 15.14 -8.71 -13.65
C TRP A 44 16.38 -7.87 -13.94
N ARG A 45 16.19 -6.65 -14.38
CA ARG A 45 17.27 -5.67 -14.55
C ARG A 45 17.07 -4.50 -13.59
N GLN A 46 18.15 -3.98 -13.06
CA GLN A 46 18.14 -2.75 -12.28
C GLN A 46 17.93 -1.57 -13.25
N ALA A 47 16.80 -0.90 -13.11
CA ALA A 47 16.48 0.30 -13.90
C ALA A 47 17.16 1.53 -13.27
N MET A 48 17.14 1.62 -11.94
CA MET A 48 17.75 2.72 -11.19
C MET A 48 18.41 2.18 -9.91
N PRO A 49 19.69 2.48 -9.66
CA PRO A 49 20.34 2.08 -8.42
C PRO A 49 19.93 2.93 -7.20
N ASN A 50 19.57 4.20 -7.42
CA ASN A 50 19.10 5.13 -6.40
C ASN A 50 18.08 6.09 -7.06
N ALA A 51 16.80 5.91 -6.77
CA ALA A 51 15.77 6.84 -7.20
C ALA A 51 15.85 8.15 -6.39
N GLU A 52 15.19 9.21 -6.87
CA GLU A 52 15.19 10.54 -6.26
C GLU A 52 14.50 10.60 -4.90
N TRP A 53 13.53 9.69 -4.66
CA TRP A 53 12.89 9.54 -3.35
C TRP A 53 13.79 8.81 -2.36
N SER A 54 13.64 9.12 -1.07
CA SER A 54 14.45 8.50 -0.01
C SER A 54 14.20 6.99 0.10
N PRO A 55 15.21 6.19 0.49
CA PRO A 55 15.06 4.76 0.71
C PRO A 55 13.86 4.47 1.63
N ARG A 56 12.94 3.59 1.21
CA ARG A 56 11.70 3.34 1.95
C ARG A 56 11.04 2.01 1.65
N LEU A 57 10.12 1.63 2.51
CA LEU A 57 9.24 0.47 2.39
C LEU A 57 7.80 0.87 2.76
N ALA A 58 6.87 -0.04 2.50
CA ALA A 58 5.47 0.12 2.91
C ALA A 58 4.79 1.39 2.40
N SER A 59 5.27 1.93 1.27
CA SER A 59 4.60 2.96 0.50
C SER A 59 3.48 2.34 -0.33
N ALA A 60 2.45 3.12 -0.63
CA ALA A 60 1.50 2.72 -1.67
C ALA A 60 2.05 3.07 -3.06
N LEU A 61 1.78 2.19 -4.03
CA LEU A 61 2.21 2.35 -5.42
C LEU A 61 1.03 2.04 -6.34
N VAL A 62 0.67 2.98 -7.20
CA VAL A 62 -0.46 2.85 -8.13
C VAL A 62 -0.14 3.47 -9.48
N GLU A 63 -0.88 3.07 -10.52
CA GLU A 63 -0.92 3.79 -11.80
C GLU A 63 -2.04 4.83 -11.77
N PHE A 64 -1.70 6.07 -12.08
CA PHE A 64 -2.66 7.16 -12.19
C PHE A 64 -2.24 8.12 -13.31
N GLN A 65 -3.15 8.46 -14.19
CA GLN A 65 -2.94 9.36 -15.34
C GLN A 65 -1.70 8.97 -16.18
N GLY A 66 -1.51 7.66 -16.44
CA GLY A 66 -0.43 7.16 -17.27
C GLY A 66 0.96 7.26 -16.63
N LYS A 67 1.05 7.41 -15.33
CA LYS A 67 2.29 7.41 -14.54
C LYS A 67 2.19 6.46 -13.35
N MET A 68 3.33 5.97 -12.89
CA MET A 68 3.45 5.32 -11.57
C MET A 68 3.50 6.41 -10.49
N TRP A 69 2.76 6.19 -9.40
CA TRP A 69 2.70 7.10 -8.26
C TRP A 69 3.07 6.37 -6.98
N LEU A 70 4.06 6.93 -6.27
CA LEU A 70 4.55 6.43 -5.00
C LEU A 70 4.15 7.42 -3.89
N LEU A 71 3.48 6.90 -2.85
CA LEU A 71 2.87 7.70 -1.81
C LEU A 71 3.35 7.25 -0.42
N GLY A 72 3.89 8.18 0.37
CA GLY A 72 4.27 7.96 1.75
C GLY A 72 5.25 6.80 1.98
N GLY A 73 5.03 6.02 3.03
CA GLY A 73 5.89 4.93 3.45
C GLY A 73 6.82 5.29 4.60
N THR A 74 7.76 4.42 4.92
CA THR A 74 8.73 4.65 6.00
C THR A 74 10.14 4.31 5.58
N GLU A 75 11.11 5.07 6.09
CA GLU A 75 12.55 4.82 5.90
C GLU A 75 13.08 3.75 6.87
N ASN A 76 12.31 3.38 7.88
CA ASN A 76 12.73 2.45 8.91
C ASN A 76 11.62 1.46 9.27
N TYR A 77 11.93 0.17 9.22
CA TYR A 77 10.99 -0.90 9.55
C TYR A 77 10.62 -0.95 11.03
N TYR A 78 11.61 -0.79 11.89
CA TYR A 78 11.44 -1.11 13.30
C TYR A 78 11.25 0.12 14.19
N PHE A 79 12.09 1.13 14.07
CA PHE A 79 12.06 2.26 15.01
C PHE A 79 12.88 3.42 14.45
N GLY A 80 12.28 4.20 13.61
CA GLY A 80 12.82 5.52 13.30
C GLY A 80 12.30 6.55 14.27
N ASP A 81 12.70 7.75 14.09
CA ASP A 81 11.99 8.90 14.63
C ASP A 81 10.77 9.24 13.76
N ALA A 82 9.96 10.19 14.18
CA ALA A 82 8.76 10.59 13.45
C ALA A 82 9.06 11.10 12.03
N SER A 83 10.27 11.57 11.74
CA SER A 83 10.69 12.06 10.43
C SER A 83 10.89 10.93 9.41
N SER A 84 11.06 9.69 9.86
CA SER A 84 11.22 8.52 8.98
C SER A 84 9.93 8.10 8.29
N VAL A 85 8.76 8.50 8.80
CA VAL A 85 7.47 8.23 8.17
C VAL A 85 7.09 9.41 7.27
N LYS A 86 6.66 9.11 6.05
CA LYS A 86 6.49 10.11 4.99
C LYS A 86 5.02 10.33 4.60
N ASN A 87 4.78 11.52 4.06
CA ASN A 87 3.53 11.89 3.38
C ASN A 87 3.79 12.64 2.06
N ASP A 88 4.99 12.46 1.52
CA ASP A 88 5.34 12.96 0.20
C ASP A 88 4.72 12.11 -0.91
N VAL A 89 4.59 12.69 -2.08
CA VAL A 89 4.03 12.05 -3.28
C VAL A 89 4.99 12.25 -4.44
N TRP A 90 5.32 11.15 -5.10
CA TRP A 90 6.21 11.09 -6.23
C TRP A 90 5.53 10.46 -7.43
N CYS A 91 5.89 10.87 -8.64
CA CYS A 91 5.41 10.20 -9.84
C CYS A 91 6.53 10.01 -10.87
N SER A 92 6.35 8.99 -11.73
CA SER A 92 7.26 8.68 -12.83
C SER A 92 6.50 8.12 -14.02
N GLY A 93 6.84 8.58 -15.22
CA GLY A 93 6.31 8.03 -16.47
C GLY A 93 7.13 6.87 -17.04
N ASP A 94 8.33 6.60 -16.49
CA ASP A 94 9.26 5.64 -17.07
C ASP A 94 9.95 4.72 -16.02
N GLY A 95 9.70 4.97 -14.73
CA GLY A 95 10.30 4.25 -13.60
C GLY A 95 11.75 4.62 -13.31
N VAL A 96 12.33 5.56 -14.07
CA VAL A 96 13.72 6.00 -13.94
C VAL A 96 13.79 7.44 -13.42
N HIS A 97 12.98 8.32 -13.98
CA HIS A 97 12.94 9.73 -13.58
C HIS A 97 11.70 9.96 -12.70
N TRP A 98 11.93 10.33 -11.45
CA TRP A 98 10.88 10.58 -10.48
C TRP A 98 10.77 12.05 -10.12
N GLU A 99 9.58 12.58 -10.21
CA GLU A 99 9.23 13.95 -9.85
C GLU A 99 8.54 13.98 -8.49
N CYS A 100 9.01 14.84 -7.57
CA CYS A 100 8.29 15.11 -6.34
C CYS A 100 7.10 16.03 -6.64
N VAL A 101 5.90 15.49 -6.55
CA VAL A 101 4.66 16.24 -6.77
C VAL A 101 4.35 17.14 -5.58
N THR A 102 4.53 16.61 -4.37
CA THR A 102 4.46 17.37 -3.12
C THR A 102 5.33 16.71 -2.05
N ASN A 103 6.02 17.52 -1.26
CA ASN A 103 6.81 17.05 -0.12
C ASN A 103 5.96 16.76 1.12
N SER A 104 4.71 17.23 1.14
CA SER A 104 3.80 17.06 2.26
C SER A 104 2.37 17.13 1.76
N ALA A 105 1.75 15.99 1.55
CA ALA A 105 0.33 15.89 1.25
C ALA A 105 -0.52 16.27 2.49
N GLY A 106 -1.79 16.54 2.27
CA GLY A 106 -2.72 16.96 3.33
C GLY A 106 -2.97 15.90 4.41
N TRP A 107 -2.67 14.63 4.12
CA TRP A 107 -2.81 13.51 5.07
C TRP A 107 -1.58 13.34 5.96
N ALA A 108 -1.78 12.75 7.14
CA ALA A 108 -0.70 12.50 8.09
C ALA A 108 0.34 11.51 7.53
N PRO A 109 1.65 11.67 7.85
CA PRO A 109 2.68 10.71 7.47
C PRO A 109 2.29 9.29 7.87
N ARG A 110 2.42 8.34 6.93
CA ARG A 110 1.94 6.97 7.11
C ARG A 110 2.68 5.93 6.30
N ALA A 111 2.68 4.71 6.80
CA ALA A 111 3.14 3.50 6.14
C ALA A 111 2.04 2.43 6.21
N TYR A 112 2.18 1.33 5.44
CA TYR A 112 1.22 0.22 5.42
C TYR A 112 -0.22 0.65 5.10
N HIS A 113 -0.37 1.79 4.48
CA HIS A 113 -1.62 2.31 3.93
C HIS A 113 -1.83 1.76 2.53
N GLN A 114 -3.02 2.00 2.00
CA GLN A 114 -3.32 1.65 0.62
C GLN A 114 -3.65 2.90 -0.19
N ALA A 115 -3.44 2.79 -1.49
CA ALA A 115 -3.93 3.73 -2.46
C ALA A 115 -4.77 3.00 -3.52
N ALA A 116 -5.69 3.70 -4.13
CA ALA A 116 -6.52 3.20 -5.21
C ALA A 116 -6.80 4.30 -6.23
N VAL A 117 -7.07 3.89 -7.45
CA VAL A 117 -7.54 4.81 -8.50
C VAL A 117 -8.94 4.37 -8.91
N LEU A 118 -9.92 5.24 -8.75
CA LEU A 118 -11.30 5.00 -9.11
C LEU A 118 -11.90 6.26 -9.73
N ASP A 119 -12.61 6.11 -10.84
CA ASP A 119 -13.26 7.22 -11.57
C ASP A 119 -12.32 8.40 -11.84
N GLY A 120 -11.08 8.10 -12.24
CA GLY A 120 -10.06 9.10 -12.57
C GLY A 120 -9.54 9.91 -11.38
N LYS A 121 -9.75 9.44 -10.16
CA LYS A 121 -9.29 10.05 -8.91
C LYS A 121 -8.36 9.11 -8.15
N LEU A 122 -7.39 9.70 -7.47
CA LEU A 122 -6.42 9.01 -6.63
C LEU A 122 -6.87 9.06 -5.16
N TYR A 123 -6.93 7.92 -4.50
CA TYR A 123 -7.33 7.79 -3.11
C TYR A 123 -6.18 7.28 -2.25
N VAL A 124 -6.11 7.75 -1.00
CA VAL A 124 -5.23 7.23 0.07
C VAL A 124 -6.09 6.95 1.29
N PHE A 125 -5.89 5.80 1.93
CA PHE A 125 -6.68 5.42 3.09
C PHE A 125 -5.96 4.45 4.04
N GLY A 126 -6.29 4.56 5.34
CA GLY A 126 -5.78 3.69 6.39
C GLY A 126 -4.27 3.76 6.61
N GLY A 127 -3.69 2.66 7.09
CA GLY A 127 -2.29 2.63 7.47
C GLY A 127 -2.02 3.35 8.78
N GLY A 128 -0.80 3.81 8.96
CA GLY A 128 -0.43 4.53 10.17
C GLY A 128 1.07 4.62 10.36
N ASN A 129 1.48 4.72 11.60
CA ASN A 129 2.88 4.73 11.99
C ASN A 129 3.11 4.04 13.33
N TYR A 130 4.39 3.83 13.69
CA TYR A 130 4.81 3.24 14.96
C TYR A 130 5.52 4.24 15.88
N VAL A 131 5.77 5.45 15.42
CA VAL A 131 6.61 6.43 16.12
C VAL A 131 5.97 7.82 16.08
N PRO A 132 6.04 8.61 17.19
CA PRO A 132 6.58 8.17 18.50
C PRO A 132 5.71 7.11 19.17
N ASP A 133 4.41 7.06 18.82
CA ASP A 133 3.44 6.10 19.32
C ASP A 133 2.80 5.35 18.15
N TYR A 134 2.28 4.15 18.43
CA TYR A 134 1.51 3.40 17.46
C TYR A 134 0.20 4.12 17.14
N VAL A 135 0.04 4.47 15.88
CA VAL A 135 -1.19 5.08 15.35
C VAL A 135 -1.68 4.29 14.14
N ALA A 136 -2.87 3.76 14.22
CA ALA A 136 -3.60 3.23 13.07
C ALA A 136 -4.69 4.20 12.64
N LEU A 137 -4.92 4.29 11.35
CA LEU A 137 -5.83 5.23 10.72
C LEU A 137 -6.94 4.50 9.95
N ASN A 138 -8.07 5.17 9.79
CA ASN A 138 -9.18 4.76 8.92
C ASN A 138 -9.79 5.94 8.16
N ASP A 139 -9.03 7.02 8.05
CA ASP A 139 -9.37 8.16 7.21
C ASP A 139 -9.24 7.83 5.72
N VAL A 140 -9.95 8.58 4.90
CA VAL A 140 -9.92 8.45 3.43
C VAL A 140 -9.74 9.82 2.82
N TRP A 141 -8.75 9.91 1.95
CA TRP A 141 -8.38 11.12 1.23
C TRP A 141 -8.48 10.91 -0.28
N VAL A 142 -8.79 11.96 -1.00
CA VAL A 142 -8.90 11.95 -2.47
C VAL A 142 -8.17 13.13 -3.10
N SER A 143 -7.61 12.88 -4.27
CA SER A 143 -6.96 13.90 -5.10
C SER A 143 -7.28 13.67 -6.58
N GLU A 144 -7.35 14.75 -7.36
CA GLU A 144 -7.49 14.71 -8.82
C GLU A 144 -6.13 14.89 -9.53
N ASP A 145 -5.10 15.33 -8.82
CA ASP A 145 -3.79 15.68 -9.38
C ASP A 145 -2.59 15.14 -8.58
N GLY A 146 -2.84 14.45 -7.45
CA GLY A 146 -1.84 13.95 -6.52
C GLY A 146 -1.15 15.02 -5.68
N ARG A 147 -1.46 16.30 -5.89
CA ARG A 147 -0.89 17.46 -5.18
C ARG A 147 -1.83 17.97 -4.09
N GLU A 148 -3.05 18.30 -4.50
CA GLU A 148 -4.09 18.80 -3.61
C GLU A 148 -4.97 17.64 -3.12
N TRP A 149 -5.15 17.53 -1.81
CA TRP A 149 -5.85 16.43 -1.17
C TRP A 149 -7.02 16.91 -0.33
N THR A 150 -8.14 16.24 -0.47
CA THR A 150 -9.37 16.49 0.31
C THR A 150 -9.66 15.28 1.19
N CYS A 151 -9.86 15.49 2.49
CA CYS A 151 -10.36 14.47 3.39
C CYS A 151 -11.85 14.22 3.12
N LEU A 152 -12.18 13.00 2.70
CA LEU A 152 -13.57 12.58 2.47
C LEU A 152 -14.24 12.15 3.78
N THR A 153 -13.50 11.51 4.64
CA THR A 153 -13.88 11.12 6.00
C THR A 153 -12.63 10.95 6.84
N ASP A 154 -12.68 11.44 8.06
CA ASP A 154 -11.64 11.27 9.09
C ASP A 154 -11.76 9.93 9.82
N ALA A 155 -12.91 9.26 9.69
CA ALA A 155 -13.19 7.95 10.31
C ALA A 155 -14.18 7.15 9.45
N ALA A 156 -13.66 6.30 8.57
CA ALA A 156 -14.48 5.31 7.87
C ALA A 156 -15.03 4.27 8.88
N PRO A 157 -16.13 3.54 8.55
CA PRO A 157 -16.78 2.65 9.51
C PRO A 157 -16.00 1.36 9.83
N TRP A 158 -14.94 1.07 9.08
CA TRP A 158 -14.03 -0.04 9.41
C TRP A 158 -13.01 0.41 10.47
N HIS A 159 -12.52 -0.55 11.27
CA HIS A 159 -11.59 -0.27 12.36
C HIS A 159 -10.24 0.24 11.81
N PRO A 160 -9.60 1.25 12.45
CA PRO A 160 -8.25 1.71 12.08
C PRO A 160 -7.26 0.56 12.02
N ARG A 161 -6.50 0.44 10.92
CA ARG A 161 -5.67 -0.74 10.67
C ARG A 161 -4.48 -0.49 9.76
N LEU A 162 -3.46 -1.35 9.92
CA LEU A 162 -2.30 -1.49 9.05
C LEU A 162 -2.31 -2.86 8.40
N TRP A 163 -1.42 -3.08 7.42
CA TRP A 163 -1.22 -4.37 6.74
C TRP A 163 -2.48 -5.01 6.18
N PHE A 164 -3.47 -4.20 5.91
CA PHE A 164 -4.64 -4.64 5.16
C PHE A 164 -4.34 -4.58 3.67
N SER A 165 -5.14 -5.25 2.88
CA SER A 165 -5.05 -5.18 1.43
C SER A 165 -6.23 -4.42 0.85
N ALA A 166 -5.98 -3.81 -0.31
CA ALA A 166 -7.04 -3.14 -1.07
C ALA A 166 -6.95 -3.48 -2.55
N ALA A 167 -8.06 -3.34 -3.25
CA ALA A 167 -8.15 -3.46 -4.68
C ALA A 167 -9.27 -2.58 -5.22
N VAL A 168 -9.22 -2.29 -6.51
CA VAL A 168 -10.38 -1.78 -7.27
C VAL A 168 -10.96 -2.94 -8.05
N TYR A 169 -12.23 -3.23 -7.82
CA TYR A 169 -12.93 -4.31 -8.47
C TYR A 169 -14.42 -3.98 -8.63
N ARG A 170 -14.96 -4.16 -9.83
CA ARG A 170 -16.35 -3.85 -10.18
C ARG A 170 -16.79 -2.45 -9.75
N ASP A 171 -16.01 -1.46 -10.19
CA ASP A 171 -16.22 -0.02 -9.92
C ASP A 171 -16.37 0.30 -8.42
N ARG A 172 -15.56 -0.35 -7.60
CA ARG A 172 -15.50 -0.14 -6.15
C ARG A 172 -14.08 -0.31 -5.63
N MET A 173 -13.75 0.47 -4.65
CA MET A 173 -12.60 0.23 -3.78
C MET A 173 -13.00 -0.81 -2.73
N TRP A 174 -12.09 -1.74 -2.47
CA TRP A 174 -12.27 -2.82 -1.48
C TRP A 174 -11.17 -2.72 -0.43
N VAL A 175 -11.55 -2.92 0.83
CA VAL A 175 -10.67 -3.03 2.00
C VAL A 175 -10.87 -4.41 2.61
N LEU A 176 -9.78 -5.16 2.79
CA LEU A 176 -9.83 -6.55 3.21
C LEU A 176 -8.84 -6.80 4.37
N GLY A 177 -9.32 -7.38 5.46
CA GLY A 177 -8.51 -7.82 6.57
C GLY A 177 -7.62 -6.73 7.18
N GLY A 178 -6.41 -7.11 7.59
CA GLY A 178 -5.44 -6.21 8.23
C GLY A 178 -5.32 -6.44 9.73
N TRP A 179 -4.54 -5.61 10.38
CA TRP A 179 -4.23 -5.71 11.80
C TRP A 179 -4.32 -4.36 12.51
N SER A 180 -4.69 -4.38 13.77
CA SER A 180 -4.64 -3.23 14.66
C SER A 180 -3.99 -3.60 16.00
N ASN A 181 -3.42 -2.61 16.69
CA ASN A 181 -2.80 -2.80 18.01
C ASN A 181 -3.78 -2.58 19.15
N ASN A 182 -4.84 -1.81 18.93
CA ASN A 182 -5.84 -1.52 19.96
C ASN A 182 -7.27 -1.68 19.40
N PRO A 183 -7.92 -2.85 19.62
CA PRO A 183 -7.35 -4.06 20.22
C PRO A 183 -6.28 -4.70 19.33
N SER A 184 -5.33 -5.45 19.93
CA SER A 184 -4.35 -6.22 19.16
C SER A 184 -5.05 -7.42 18.53
N THR A 185 -5.44 -7.28 17.25
CA THR A 185 -6.22 -8.29 16.55
C THR A 185 -6.05 -8.19 15.03
N ASN A 186 -6.21 -9.34 14.38
CA ASN A 186 -6.42 -9.41 12.95
C ASN A 186 -7.90 -9.24 12.61
N TRP A 187 -8.17 -8.74 11.42
CA TRP A 187 -9.51 -8.55 10.89
C TRP A 187 -9.77 -9.52 9.74
N ALA A 188 -11.01 -9.99 9.62
CA ALA A 188 -11.47 -10.79 8.49
C ALA A 188 -12.50 -10.03 7.64
N ASP A 189 -12.95 -8.89 8.11
CA ASP A 189 -14.00 -8.12 7.48
C ASP A 189 -13.58 -7.59 6.10
N VAL A 190 -14.58 -7.42 5.28
CA VAL A 190 -14.45 -6.90 3.92
C VAL A 190 -15.39 -5.74 3.78
N TRP A 191 -14.87 -4.64 3.29
CA TRP A 191 -15.62 -3.41 3.05
C TRP A 191 -15.44 -2.94 1.61
N TYR A 192 -16.44 -2.31 1.06
CA TYR A 192 -16.35 -1.71 -0.25
C TYR A 192 -17.04 -0.34 -0.31
N SER A 193 -16.55 0.51 -1.21
CA SER A 193 -17.06 1.85 -1.47
C SER A 193 -16.96 2.20 -2.95
N LYS A 194 -17.92 2.98 -3.45
CA LYS A 194 -17.88 3.58 -4.80
C LYS A 194 -17.32 5.00 -4.83
N ASP A 195 -17.29 5.66 -3.68
CA ASP A 195 -17.00 7.08 -3.57
C ASP A 195 -15.93 7.43 -2.53
N GLY A 196 -15.42 6.42 -1.78
CA GLY A 196 -14.48 6.61 -0.68
C GLY A 196 -15.09 7.18 0.60
N LYS A 197 -16.34 7.64 0.55
CA LYS A 197 -17.04 8.25 1.68
C LYS A 197 -18.04 7.31 2.32
N THR A 198 -18.81 6.62 1.50
CA THR A 198 -19.83 5.67 1.94
C THR A 198 -19.31 4.25 1.81
N TRP A 199 -19.14 3.55 2.92
CA TRP A 199 -18.62 2.19 2.97
C TRP A 199 -19.68 1.19 3.40
N THR A 200 -19.71 0.05 2.74
CA THR A 200 -20.61 -1.05 3.04
C THR A 200 -19.80 -2.28 3.40
N GLN A 201 -20.13 -2.91 4.53
CA GLN A 201 -19.54 -4.19 4.89
C GLN A 201 -20.14 -5.32 4.08
N LEU A 202 -19.31 -6.13 3.46
CA LEU A 202 -19.74 -7.38 2.84
C LEU A 202 -20.15 -8.36 3.94
N LYS A 203 -21.39 -8.77 3.92
CA LYS A 203 -21.90 -9.81 4.80
C LYS A 203 -21.88 -11.15 4.06
N SER A 204 -21.09 -12.09 4.57
CA SER A 204 -20.99 -13.45 4.03
C SER A 204 -20.93 -14.45 5.16
N ASN A 205 -21.57 -15.61 4.95
CA ASN A 205 -21.48 -16.74 5.88
C ASN A 205 -20.21 -17.58 5.64
N LEU A 206 -19.54 -17.36 4.53
CA LEU A 206 -18.27 -17.98 4.16
C LEU A 206 -17.27 -16.85 3.94
N ILE A 207 -16.35 -16.73 4.87
CA ILE A 207 -15.24 -15.79 4.78
C ILE A 207 -13.98 -16.47 5.33
N TRP A 208 -12.82 -16.08 4.83
CA TRP A 208 -11.54 -16.52 5.37
C TRP A 208 -11.37 -16.09 6.83
N ARG A 209 -10.46 -16.75 7.51
CA ARG A 209 -10.07 -16.37 8.88
C ARG A 209 -9.39 -14.99 8.87
N GLU A 210 -9.46 -14.29 9.99
CA GLU A 210 -8.80 -13.01 10.23
C GLU A 210 -7.31 -13.10 9.88
N ARG A 211 -6.80 -12.12 9.10
CA ARG A 211 -5.41 -12.10 8.60
C ARG A 211 -4.93 -10.71 8.21
N HIS A 212 -3.62 -10.54 8.19
CA HIS A 212 -2.94 -9.38 7.63
C HIS A 212 -1.83 -9.82 6.66
N GLU A 213 -1.23 -8.88 5.93
CA GLU A 213 -0.16 -9.15 4.95
C GLU A 213 -0.53 -10.21 3.88
N HIS A 214 -1.80 -10.36 3.59
CA HIS A 214 -2.26 -11.23 2.52
C HIS A 214 -2.17 -10.49 1.18
N SER A 215 -2.01 -11.26 0.11
CA SER A 215 -2.04 -10.71 -1.25
C SER A 215 -3.48 -10.62 -1.75
N VAL A 216 -3.80 -9.50 -2.40
CA VAL A 216 -5.07 -9.29 -3.08
C VAL A 216 -4.81 -8.86 -4.52
N PHE A 217 -5.51 -9.45 -5.46
CA PHE A 217 -5.39 -9.11 -6.88
C PHE A 217 -6.69 -9.43 -7.62
N VAL A 218 -6.90 -8.77 -8.75
CA VAL A 218 -8.03 -9.02 -9.65
C VAL A 218 -7.53 -9.81 -10.84
N TYR A 219 -8.15 -10.95 -11.08
CA TYR A 219 -7.82 -11.82 -12.21
C TYR A 219 -9.08 -12.57 -12.68
N GLU A 220 -9.31 -12.64 -13.99
CA GLU A 220 -10.47 -13.29 -14.61
C GLU A 220 -11.81 -12.89 -13.98
N ASP A 221 -12.04 -11.59 -13.87
CA ASP A 221 -13.25 -10.99 -13.26
C ASP A 221 -13.57 -11.50 -11.85
N LYS A 222 -12.54 -11.82 -11.07
CA LYS A 222 -12.62 -12.20 -9.66
C LYS A 222 -11.62 -11.44 -8.83
N LEU A 223 -12.00 -11.14 -7.61
CA LEU A 223 -11.11 -10.62 -6.59
C LEU A 223 -10.55 -11.81 -5.80
N TRP A 224 -9.22 -11.98 -5.85
CA TRP A 224 -8.52 -13.08 -5.21
C TRP A 224 -7.82 -12.61 -3.94
N VAL A 225 -7.83 -13.47 -2.93
CA VAL A 225 -7.11 -13.30 -1.66
C VAL A 225 -6.25 -14.54 -1.43
N ALA A 226 -4.95 -14.36 -1.18
CA ALA A 226 -4.02 -15.46 -1.03
C ALA A 226 -3.11 -15.29 0.19
N GLY A 227 -2.95 -16.35 0.97
CA GLY A 227 -2.04 -16.42 2.11
C GLY A 227 -2.38 -15.45 3.24
N GLY A 228 -1.34 -14.82 3.77
CA GLY A 228 -1.41 -13.88 4.88
C GLY A 228 -0.96 -14.46 6.21
N MET A 229 -0.74 -13.57 7.17
CA MET A 229 -0.25 -13.90 8.49
C MET A 229 -1.40 -14.20 9.44
N ILE A 230 -1.54 -15.47 9.79
CA ILE A 230 -2.35 -15.98 10.89
C ILE A 230 -1.77 -17.32 11.35
N PRO A 231 -1.41 -17.51 12.64
CA PRO A 231 -0.94 -18.80 13.13
C PRO A 231 -2.08 -19.84 13.27
N PRO A 232 -1.88 -21.10 12.84
CA PRO A 232 -0.76 -21.54 12.01
C PRO A 232 -0.87 -20.97 10.59
N LEU A 233 0.28 -20.66 9.99
CA LEU A 233 0.32 -20.19 8.60
C LEU A 233 -0.33 -21.21 7.67
N ASN A 234 -1.05 -20.73 6.67
CA ASN A 234 -1.70 -21.55 5.66
C ASN A 234 -1.47 -21.00 4.25
N ASN A 235 -1.81 -21.80 3.26
CA ASN A 235 -1.70 -21.47 1.85
C ASN A 235 -3.07 -21.35 1.17
N GLU A 236 -4.09 -20.96 1.92
CA GLU A 236 -5.44 -20.78 1.40
C GLU A 236 -5.48 -19.71 0.30
N VAL A 237 -6.29 -19.97 -0.71
CA VAL A 237 -6.66 -19.04 -1.77
C VAL A 237 -8.17 -18.95 -1.85
N TRP A 238 -8.68 -17.74 -1.85
CA TRP A 238 -10.11 -17.43 -1.89
C TRP A 238 -10.41 -16.52 -3.07
N SER A 239 -11.64 -16.56 -3.57
CA SER A 239 -12.12 -15.60 -4.58
C SER A 239 -13.54 -15.11 -4.25
N LEU A 240 -13.79 -13.84 -4.58
CA LEU A 240 -15.08 -13.17 -4.54
C LEU A 240 -15.61 -12.97 -5.96
#